data_c7b0c3c89878a8f09922d8189a58c0ea
#
_entry.id   c7b0c3c89878a8f09922d8189a58c0ea
#
_cell.length_a   1.000
_cell.length_b   1.000
_cell.length_c   1.000
_cell.angle_alpha   90.00
_cell.angle_beta   90.00
_cell.angle_gamma   90.00
#
_symmetry.space_group_name_H-M   'P 1'
#
loop_
_entity.id
_entity.type
_entity.pdbx_description
1 polymer ?
#
loop_
_entity_poly.entity_id
_entity_poly.type
_entity_poly.pdbx_seq_one_letter_code
_entity_poly.pdbx_strand_id
1 'polypeptide(L)'
;DKRQGMEGQHWLKIGDYYYIVYSINGCCGPGSDYAVAVARSKNLRGPYERYAGNPILHGGGDVQSIGHGTITTTPDGRMFYLCHAYLAGENFFLGRQPMLQQIVLGDDLWLHFRGGETASLTQPMPFAGMAQQPVFDFADDFTADRLRPEWTWNYPYATPEIELADGRLYLGGRPKEGVKTGTALCLRAVSPDYTLETALSDRNAGWSGLTVYGDAANLLVWGLQGDEVLLKLYNTRTAGKRCWAAPGRSGRICRSTCASKYGGMPPRHSGTAPTDTPGNKWRTCP
;
A
#
# COMPACT_ATOMS: atom_id res chain seq x y z
N ASP A 1 20.46 20.00 10.33
CA ASP A 1 20.14 18.68 10.86
C ASP A 1 20.69 17.62 9.91
N LYS A 2 21.53 16.73 10.38
CA LYS A 2 22.19 15.70 9.58
C LYS A 2 21.25 14.59 9.04
N ARG A 3 19.96 14.63 9.40
CA ARG A 3 18.93 13.64 9.03
C ARG A 3 18.02 14.11 7.90
N GLN A 4 18.23 15.28 7.34
CA GLN A 4 17.34 15.84 6.33
C GLN A 4 17.73 15.36 4.93
N GLY A 5 17.03 14.36 4.44
CA GLY A 5 16.92 14.15 3.00
C GLY A 5 16.19 15.36 2.38
N MET A 6 16.57 15.73 1.18
CA MET A 6 15.87 16.74 0.36
C MET A 6 15.67 16.16 -1.01
N GLU A 7 14.39 16.02 -1.41
CA GLU A 7 14.04 15.41 -2.69
C GLU A 7 12.70 15.94 -3.23
N GLY A 8 12.27 15.46 -4.39
CA GLY A 8 10.97 15.79 -4.96
C GLY A 8 10.80 17.27 -5.26
N GLN A 9 11.85 17.94 -5.75
CA GLN A 9 11.82 19.38 -6.01
C GLN A 9 10.91 19.69 -7.20
N HIS A 10 10.01 20.64 -7.00
CA HIS A 10 9.22 21.25 -8.05
C HIS A 10 9.52 22.75 -8.13
N TRP A 11 9.85 23.21 -9.32
CA TRP A 11 10.20 24.59 -9.59
C TRP A 11 9.05 25.31 -10.28
N LEU A 12 8.76 26.52 -9.83
CA LEU A 12 7.79 27.40 -10.48
C LEU A 12 8.20 28.86 -10.34
N LYS A 13 7.71 29.70 -11.26
CA LYS A 13 7.88 31.14 -11.19
C LYS A 13 6.53 31.80 -11.00
N ILE A 14 6.41 32.64 -9.96
CA ILE A 14 5.22 33.48 -9.73
C ILE A 14 5.69 34.91 -9.47
N GLY A 15 5.24 35.84 -10.29
CA GLY A 15 5.69 37.23 -10.23
C GLY A 15 7.22 37.31 -10.36
N ASP A 16 7.86 37.98 -9.41
CA ASP A 16 9.31 38.21 -9.40
C ASP A 16 10.10 37.07 -8.78
N TYR A 17 9.45 36.04 -8.22
CA TYR A 17 10.13 34.98 -7.51
C TYR A 17 10.10 33.64 -8.24
N TYR A 18 11.23 32.96 -8.15
CA TYR A 18 11.36 31.52 -8.41
C TYR A 18 11.19 30.79 -7.09
N TYR A 19 10.30 29.83 -7.04
CA TYR A 19 10.05 28.97 -5.88
C TYR A 19 10.58 27.57 -6.14
N ILE A 20 11.08 26.96 -5.09
CA ILE A 20 11.34 25.52 -5.05
C ILE A 20 10.48 24.98 -3.92
N VAL A 21 9.52 24.13 -4.26
CA VAL A 21 8.78 23.31 -3.31
C VAL A 21 9.44 21.95 -3.27
N TYR A 22 9.82 21.46 -2.11
CA TYR A 22 10.60 20.25 -1.97
C TYR A 22 10.22 19.50 -0.70
N SER A 23 10.57 18.23 -0.67
CA SER A 23 10.30 17.38 0.49
C SER A 23 11.52 17.23 1.37
N ILE A 24 11.30 17.10 2.66
CA ILE A 24 12.31 16.98 3.71
C ILE A 24 12.00 15.79 4.60
N ASN A 25 12.99 15.35 5.37
CA ASN A 25 12.94 14.26 6.34
C ASN A 25 12.81 12.86 5.69
N GLY A 26 12.43 11.86 6.49
CA GLY A 26 12.32 10.47 6.04
C GLY A 26 10.99 10.16 5.35
N CYS A 27 11.03 9.65 4.10
CA CYS A 27 9.84 9.41 3.29
C CYS A 27 9.04 8.17 3.67
N CYS A 28 9.69 7.18 4.27
CA CYS A 28 9.23 5.81 4.06
C CYS A 28 9.25 5.00 5.36
N GLY A 29 8.25 4.14 5.51
CA GLY A 29 8.12 3.24 6.64
C GLY A 29 7.29 3.80 7.81
N PRO A 30 6.96 2.93 8.77
CA PRO A 30 6.25 3.33 9.98
C PRO A 30 7.10 4.30 10.80
N GLY A 31 6.58 5.45 11.16
CA GLY A 31 7.31 6.49 11.90
C GLY A 31 8.09 7.45 11.03
N SER A 32 7.94 7.40 9.69
CA SER A 32 8.43 8.45 8.80
C SER A 32 7.73 9.78 9.06
N ASP A 33 8.49 10.86 8.89
CA ASP A 33 8.10 12.23 9.21
C ASP A 33 8.21 13.17 7.99
N TYR A 34 8.03 12.60 6.79
CA TYR A 34 8.13 13.31 5.53
C TYR A 34 7.22 14.53 5.49
N ALA A 35 7.75 15.65 5.04
CA ALA A 35 7.07 16.92 5.03
C ALA A 35 7.49 17.77 3.84
N VAL A 36 6.74 18.83 3.55
CA VAL A 36 6.96 19.73 2.43
C VAL A 36 7.50 21.07 2.93
N ALA A 37 8.56 21.54 2.28
CA ALA A 37 9.18 22.81 2.54
C ALA A 37 9.23 23.68 1.27
N VAL A 38 9.45 24.97 1.42
CA VAL A 38 9.58 25.93 0.32
C VAL A 38 10.77 26.85 0.52
N ALA A 39 11.39 27.20 -0.60
CA ALA A 39 12.39 28.27 -0.70
C ALA A 39 12.08 29.13 -1.93
N ARG A 40 12.54 30.41 -1.92
CA ARG A 40 12.36 31.32 -3.05
C ARG A 40 13.60 32.15 -3.35
N SER A 41 13.70 32.63 -4.56
CA SER A 41 14.74 33.58 -4.99
C SER A 41 14.22 34.49 -6.11
N LYS A 42 14.71 35.70 -6.20
CA LYS A 42 14.50 36.56 -7.38
C LYS A 42 15.37 36.15 -8.57
N ASN A 43 16.37 35.31 -8.33
CA ASN A 43 17.26 34.79 -9.38
C ASN A 43 17.14 33.27 -9.47
N LEU A 44 16.96 32.75 -10.68
CA LEU A 44 16.87 31.30 -10.94
C LEU A 44 18.04 30.49 -10.34
N ARG A 45 19.23 31.06 -10.31
CA ARG A 45 20.42 30.42 -9.75
C ARG A 45 20.62 30.65 -8.24
N GLY A 46 19.68 31.38 -7.62
CA GLY A 46 19.78 31.75 -6.20
C GLY A 46 20.60 33.03 -5.93
N PRO A 47 20.95 33.28 -4.67
CA PRO A 47 20.71 32.41 -3.52
C PRO A 47 19.22 32.28 -3.18
N TYR A 48 18.83 31.12 -2.69
CA TYR A 48 17.46 30.83 -2.26
C TYR A 48 17.31 31.08 -0.77
N GLU A 49 16.31 31.87 -0.43
CA GLU A 49 15.83 32.07 0.92
C GLU A 49 14.89 30.94 1.30
N ARG A 50 15.12 30.29 2.43
CA ARG A 50 14.21 29.28 2.98
C ARG A 50 13.12 29.98 3.78
N TYR A 51 11.89 29.51 3.63
CA TYR A 51 10.79 30.01 4.46
C TYR A 51 11.05 29.67 5.94
N ALA A 52 10.90 30.67 6.82
CA ALA A 52 11.14 30.51 8.24
C ALA A 52 10.13 29.58 8.92
N GLY A 53 8.92 29.50 8.38
CA GLY A 53 7.84 28.63 8.86
C GLY A 53 7.84 27.21 8.24
N ASN A 54 8.92 26.77 7.58
CA ASN A 54 9.00 25.39 7.10
C ASN A 54 8.97 24.36 8.24
N PRO A 55 8.29 23.22 8.07
CA PRO A 55 7.59 22.76 6.87
C PRO A 55 6.24 23.47 6.66
N ILE A 56 5.89 23.73 5.40
CA ILE A 56 4.60 24.30 5.02
C ILE A 56 3.48 23.28 4.94
N LEU A 57 3.82 21.99 4.92
CA LEU A 57 2.85 20.88 4.99
C LEU A 57 3.52 19.68 5.67
N HIS A 58 2.83 19.09 6.62
CA HIS A 58 3.24 17.87 7.30
C HIS A 58 2.04 16.95 7.59
N GLY A 59 2.32 15.73 7.98
CA GLY A 59 1.31 14.79 8.44
C GLY A 59 0.67 15.21 9.76
N GLY A 60 -0.52 14.70 10.04
CA GLY A 60 -1.27 14.88 11.26
C GLY A 60 -2.66 14.29 11.12
N GLY A 61 -3.32 13.97 12.22
CA GLY A 61 -4.63 13.30 12.18
C GLY A 61 -4.58 11.98 11.40
N ASP A 62 -5.36 11.93 10.33
CA ASP A 62 -5.49 10.72 9.49
C ASP A 62 -4.40 10.58 8.42
N VAL A 63 -3.45 11.52 8.34
CA VAL A 63 -2.40 11.54 7.31
C VAL A 63 -1.02 11.46 7.97
N GLN A 64 -0.17 10.60 7.45
CA GLN A 64 1.21 10.47 7.88
C GLN A 64 2.16 10.62 6.70
N SER A 65 3.25 11.37 6.88
CA SER A 65 4.40 11.34 5.96
C SER A 65 4.05 11.80 4.53
N ILE A 66 3.71 13.08 4.38
CA ILE A 66 3.27 13.67 3.10
C ILE A 66 4.39 14.38 2.37
N GLY A 67 4.50 14.17 1.05
CA GLY A 67 5.49 14.85 0.22
C GLY A 67 5.65 14.29 -1.18
N HIS A 68 6.80 14.64 -1.80
CA HIS A 68 7.25 14.23 -3.14
C HIS A 68 6.20 14.54 -4.22
N GLY A 69 5.78 15.77 -4.26
CA GLY A 69 4.70 16.15 -5.15
C GLY A 69 5.11 17.15 -6.23
N THR A 70 4.13 17.44 -7.06
CA THR A 70 4.23 18.42 -8.12
C THR A 70 3.04 19.36 -8.08
N ILE A 71 3.24 20.62 -8.45
CA ILE A 71 2.16 21.61 -8.53
C ILE A 71 1.58 21.59 -9.95
N THR A 72 0.26 21.55 -10.02
CA THR A 72 -0.51 21.74 -11.24
C THR A 72 -1.48 22.88 -11.06
N THR A 73 -1.89 23.48 -12.17
CA THR A 73 -2.82 24.62 -12.19
C THR A 73 -4.10 24.23 -12.94
N THR A 74 -5.24 24.50 -12.34
CA THR A 74 -6.54 24.33 -12.99
C THR A 74 -6.79 25.45 -14.02
N PRO A 75 -7.74 25.28 -14.96
CA PRO A 75 -8.04 26.31 -15.95
C PRO A 75 -8.48 27.67 -15.36
N ASP A 76 -9.02 27.68 -14.15
CA ASP A 76 -9.40 28.90 -13.41
C ASP A 76 -8.25 29.48 -12.57
N GLY A 77 -7.01 28.96 -12.73
CA GLY A 77 -5.80 29.50 -12.11
C GLY A 77 -5.52 29.04 -10.68
N ARG A 78 -6.33 28.16 -10.10
CA ARG A 78 -6.03 27.58 -8.78
C ARG A 78 -4.89 26.59 -8.88
N MET A 79 -4.01 26.60 -7.92
CA MET A 79 -2.87 25.66 -7.84
C MET A 79 -3.16 24.53 -6.87
N PHE A 80 -2.75 23.34 -7.25
CA PHE A 80 -2.86 22.12 -6.44
C PHE A 80 -1.53 21.37 -6.45
N TYR A 81 -1.17 20.86 -5.29
CA TYR A 81 0.00 20.02 -5.09
C TYR A 81 -0.46 18.55 -5.04
N LEU A 82 -0.13 17.80 -6.09
CA LEU A 82 -0.36 16.36 -6.16
C LEU A 82 0.87 15.65 -5.60
N CYS A 83 0.69 14.90 -4.55
CA CYS A 83 1.76 14.25 -3.81
C CYS A 83 1.31 12.88 -3.30
N HIS A 84 2.06 12.29 -2.41
CA HIS A 84 1.66 11.06 -1.74
C HIS A 84 1.79 11.18 -0.21
N ALA A 85 1.01 10.35 0.50
CA ALA A 85 1.12 10.16 1.93
C ALA A 85 0.67 8.75 2.33
N TYR A 86 0.92 8.36 3.55
CA TYR A 86 0.26 7.22 4.17
C TYR A 86 -1.03 7.66 4.86
N LEU A 87 -2.01 6.79 4.87
CA LEU A 87 -3.10 6.88 5.84
C LEU A 87 -2.55 6.48 7.21
N ALA A 88 -2.84 7.28 8.23
CA ALA A 88 -2.34 7.03 9.58
C ALA A 88 -2.97 5.79 10.24
N GLY A 89 -2.31 5.28 11.28
CA GLY A 89 -2.84 4.19 12.08
C GLY A 89 -2.81 2.84 11.38
N GLU A 90 -3.89 2.08 11.54
CA GLU A 90 -4.01 0.71 11.06
C GLU A 90 -3.98 0.57 9.53
N ASN A 91 -4.22 1.66 8.82
CA ASN A 91 -4.26 1.68 7.35
C ASN A 91 -2.88 1.85 6.69
N PHE A 92 -1.82 1.95 7.48
CA PHE A 92 -0.47 2.15 6.96
C PHE A 92 -0.05 1.08 5.94
N PHE A 93 -0.49 -0.15 6.09
CA PHE A 93 -0.17 -1.26 5.20
C PHE A 93 -0.71 -1.10 3.76
N LEU A 94 -1.70 -0.24 3.55
CA LEU A 94 -2.18 0.13 2.21
C LEU A 94 -1.10 0.85 1.39
N GLY A 95 -0.02 1.26 2.05
CA GLY A 95 1.07 1.98 1.44
C GLY A 95 0.75 3.44 1.18
N ARG A 96 1.60 4.09 0.38
CA ARG A 96 1.43 5.50 0.05
C ARG A 96 0.27 5.69 -0.93
N GLN A 97 -0.62 6.61 -0.58
CA GLN A 97 -1.79 6.96 -1.37
C GLN A 97 -1.57 8.32 -2.07
N PRO A 98 -2.12 8.53 -3.28
CA PRO A 98 -2.11 9.84 -3.91
C PRO A 98 -2.92 10.83 -3.08
N MET A 99 -2.38 12.03 -2.92
CA MET A 99 -2.99 13.11 -2.16
C MET A 99 -3.00 14.38 -3.00
N LEU A 100 -4.09 15.14 -2.90
CA LEU A 100 -4.22 16.44 -3.54
C LEU A 100 -4.45 17.49 -2.46
N GLN A 101 -3.61 18.54 -2.44
CA GLN A 101 -3.71 19.63 -1.48
C GLN A 101 -3.71 20.98 -2.23
N GLN A 102 -4.66 21.86 -1.94
CA GLN A 102 -4.66 23.17 -2.58
C GLN A 102 -3.57 24.06 -2.02
N ILE A 103 -2.73 24.62 -2.90
CA ILE A 103 -1.64 25.54 -2.56
C ILE A 103 -1.93 26.93 -3.08
N VAL A 104 -1.57 27.96 -2.32
CA VAL A 104 -1.84 29.36 -2.62
C VAL A 104 -0.61 30.21 -2.37
N LEU A 105 -0.50 31.33 -3.07
CA LEU A 105 0.45 32.39 -2.74
C LEU A 105 -0.18 33.29 -1.66
N GLY A 106 0.49 33.41 -0.52
CA GLY A 106 0.06 34.29 0.55
C GLY A 106 0.42 35.76 0.30
N ASP A 107 -0.14 36.67 1.10
CA ASP A 107 0.17 38.11 1.07
C ASP A 107 1.61 38.41 1.44
N ASP A 108 2.28 37.52 2.15
CA ASP A 108 3.69 37.52 2.49
C ASP A 108 4.60 37.08 1.32
N LEU A 109 4.01 36.78 0.18
CA LEU A 109 4.66 36.26 -1.02
C LEU A 109 5.35 34.91 -0.80
N TRP A 110 4.85 34.09 0.14
CA TRP A 110 5.22 32.70 0.30
C TRP A 110 4.10 31.77 -0.12
N LEU A 111 4.47 30.55 -0.47
CA LEU A 111 3.50 29.51 -0.77
C LEU A 111 3.02 28.86 0.53
N HIS A 112 1.71 28.71 0.64
CA HIS A 112 1.02 28.09 1.76
C HIS A 112 -0.01 27.08 1.27
N PHE A 113 -0.33 26.11 2.10
CA PHE A 113 -1.46 25.23 1.83
C PHE A 113 -2.74 25.86 2.38
N ARG A 114 -3.80 25.87 1.59
CA ARG A 114 -5.07 26.53 1.97
C ARG A 114 -5.69 25.94 3.22
N GLY A 115 -5.48 24.63 3.48
CA GLY A 115 -5.96 23.94 4.68
C GLY A 115 -5.08 24.14 5.92
N GLY A 116 -4.00 24.92 5.80
CA GLY A 116 -2.98 25.06 6.84
C GLY A 116 -1.82 24.07 6.66
N GLU A 117 -0.97 24.00 7.67
CA GLU A 117 0.28 23.21 7.64
C GLU A 117 0.04 21.70 7.85
N THR A 118 -1.11 21.32 8.36
CA THR A 118 -1.46 19.90 8.57
C THR A 118 -2.26 19.37 7.39
N ALA A 119 -1.81 18.27 6.81
CA ALA A 119 -2.46 17.62 5.69
C ALA A 119 -3.86 17.09 6.06
N SER A 120 -4.79 17.19 5.12
CA SER A 120 -6.17 16.72 5.30
C SER A 120 -6.60 15.80 4.15
N LEU A 121 -7.38 14.77 4.48
CA LEU A 121 -8.03 13.89 3.49
C LEU A 121 -9.16 14.62 2.76
N THR A 122 -9.73 15.66 3.36
CA THR A 122 -10.83 16.43 2.77
C THR A 122 -10.28 17.68 2.11
N GLN A 123 -10.50 17.83 0.81
CA GLN A 123 -10.05 18.94 0.03
C GLN A 123 -11.21 19.51 -0.84
N PRO A 124 -11.18 20.82 -1.15
CA PRO A 124 -12.09 21.38 -2.14
C PRO A 124 -11.91 20.69 -3.49
N MET A 125 -13.01 20.39 -4.15
CA MET A 125 -12.95 19.84 -5.51
C MET A 125 -12.24 20.81 -6.45
N PRO A 126 -11.26 20.34 -7.24
CA PRO A 126 -10.56 21.18 -8.22
C PRO A 126 -11.44 21.59 -9.40
N PHE A 127 -12.51 20.86 -9.69
CA PHE A 127 -13.44 21.10 -10.78
C PHE A 127 -14.89 21.01 -10.30
N ALA A 128 -15.77 21.72 -10.97
CA ALA A 128 -17.21 21.46 -10.85
C ALA A 128 -17.50 20.12 -11.54
N GLY A 129 -18.06 19.19 -10.83
CA GLY A 129 -18.39 17.86 -11.35
C GLY A 129 -18.84 16.92 -10.25
N MET A 130 -19.34 15.75 -10.64
CA MET A 130 -19.72 14.73 -9.68
C MET A 130 -18.47 14.01 -9.18
N ALA A 131 -18.31 13.95 -7.86
CA ALA A 131 -17.39 13.01 -7.26
C ALA A 131 -17.85 11.58 -7.60
N GLN A 132 -17.05 10.85 -8.36
CA GLN A 132 -17.29 9.43 -8.55
C GLN A 132 -16.85 8.71 -7.29
N GLN A 133 -17.75 7.93 -6.71
CA GLN A 133 -17.35 7.00 -5.66
C GLN A 133 -16.48 5.91 -6.31
N PRO A 134 -15.26 5.68 -5.81
CA PRO A 134 -14.44 4.62 -6.34
C PRO A 134 -15.13 3.27 -6.08
N VAL A 135 -15.25 2.45 -7.12
CA VAL A 135 -15.69 1.07 -6.99
C VAL A 135 -14.44 0.23 -6.77
N PHE A 136 -14.36 -0.40 -5.60
CA PHE A 136 -13.22 -1.23 -5.23
C PHE A 136 -13.45 -2.73 -5.47
N ASP A 137 -14.65 -3.10 -5.91
CA ASP A 137 -14.96 -4.48 -6.26
C ASP A 137 -14.23 -4.87 -7.55
N PHE A 138 -13.52 -5.98 -7.47
CA PHE A 138 -12.78 -6.55 -8.58
C PHE A 138 -13.17 -8.01 -8.75
N ALA A 139 -13.49 -8.38 -9.97
CA ALA A 139 -13.71 -9.78 -10.35
C ALA A 139 -13.04 -10.05 -11.70
N ASP A 140 -12.45 -11.23 -11.83
CA ASP A 140 -11.89 -11.71 -13.10
C ASP A 140 -12.33 -13.17 -13.29
N ASP A 141 -13.00 -13.44 -14.37
CA ASP A 141 -13.45 -14.78 -14.77
C ASP A 141 -12.46 -15.47 -15.71
N PHE A 142 -11.36 -14.78 -16.04
CA PHE A 142 -10.28 -15.27 -16.89
C PHE A 142 -10.73 -15.73 -18.29
N THR A 143 -11.82 -15.14 -18.81
CA THR A 143 -12.31 -15.42 -20.16
C THR A 143 -11.65 -14.58 -21.25
N ALA A 144 -10.92 -13.52 -20.86
CA ALA A 144 -10.17 -12.65 -21.75
C ALA A 144 -8.92 -13.37 -22.28
N ASP A 145 -8.35 -12.86 -23.38
CA ASP A 145 -7.11 -13.35 -23.99
C ASP A 145 -5.84 -12.94 -23.24
N ARG A 146 -5.96 -12.04 -22.25
CA ARG A 146 -4.87 -11.55 -21.41
C ARG A 146 -5.36 -11.16 -20.03
N LEU A 147 -4.43 -11.15 -19.06
CA LEU A 147 -4.73 -10.67 -17.72
C LEU A 147 -5.12 -9.18 -17.74
N ARG A 148 -6.03 -8.82 -16.85
CA ARG A 148 -6.40 -7.45 -16.61
C ARG A 148 -5.22 -6.66 -16.01
N PRO A 149 -5.11 -5.36 -16.29
CA PRO A 149 -3.96 -4.53 -15.88
C PRO A 149 -3.82 -4.36 -14.36
N GLU A 150 -4.88 -4.67 -13.59
CA GLU A 150 -4.84 -4.62 -12.13
C GLU A 150 -4.00 -5.74 -11.52
N TRP A 151 -3.78 -6.83 -12.27
CA TRP A 151 -2.94 -7.92 -11.82
C TRP A 151 -1.47 -7.56 -11.85
N THR A 152 -0.78 -7.89 -10.77
CA THR A 152 0.68 -7.80 -10.63
C THR A 152 1.21 -9.14 -10.11
N TRP A 153 2.53 -9.30 -10.06
CA TRP A 153 3.14 -10.50 -9.50
C TRP A 153 4.42 -10.18 -8.74
N ASN A 154 4.88 -11.14 -8.00
CA ASN A 154 6.08 -11.04 -7.18
C ASN A 154 7.37 -11.15 -8.02
N TYR A 155 7.50 -10.36 -9.10
CA TYR A 155 8.59 -10.41 -10.08
C TYR A 155 10.01 -10.36 -9.49
N PRO A 156 10.30 -9.74 -8.33
CA PRO A 156 11.63 -9.80 -7.73
C PRO A 156 12.02 -11.21 -7.29
N TYR A 157 11.03 -12.08 -7.05
CA TYR A 157 11.19 -13.38 -6.42
C TYR A 157 10.84 -14.57 -7.30
N ALA A 158 10.06 -14.37 -8.33
CA ALA A 158 9.64 -15.43 -9.24
C ALA A 158 9.46 -14.93 -10.67
N THR A 159 9.53 -15.85 -11.63
CA THR A 159 9.11 -15.62 -13.01
C THR A 159 7.81 -16.40 -13.23
N PRO A 160 6.68 -15.72 -13.43
CA PRO A 160 5.41 -16.38 -13.65
C PRO A 160 5.33 -16.99 -15.04
N GLU A 161 4.64 -18.11 -15.13
CA GLU A 161 4.15 -18.70 -16.35
C GLU A 161 2.62 -18.65 -16.27
N ILE A 162 1.98 -17.94 -17.19
CA ILE A 162 0.55 -17.64 -17.13
C ILE A 162 -0.10 -18.07 -18.43
N GLU A 163 -1.17 -18.85 -18.31
CA GLU A 163 -2.03 -19.21 -19.42
C GLU A 163 -3.49 -18.97 -19.03
N LEU A 164 -4.27 -18.38 -19.93
CA LEU A 164 -5.70 -18.20 -19.79
C LEU A 164 -6.39 -19.09 -20.81
N ALA A 165 -7.15 -20.05 -20.35
CA ALA A 165 -7.88 -20.97 -21.20
C ALA A 165 -9.16 -21.45 -20.49
N ASP A 166 -10.23 -21.60 -21.25
CA ASP A 166 -11.51 -22.14 -20.78
C ASP A 166 -12.09 -21.42 -19.53
N GLY A 167 -11.92 -20.08 -19.45
CA GLY A 167 -12.35 -19.30 -18.29
C GLY A 167 -11.58 -19.65 -17.02
N ARG A 168 -10.31 -20.00 -17.15
CA ARG A 168 -9.43 -20.37 -16.06
C ARG A 168 -8.06 -19.71 -16.18
N LEU A 169 -7.48 -19.45 -15.04
CA LEU A 169 -6.08 -19.05 -14.90
C LEU A 169 -5.24 -20.28 -14.56
N TYR A 170 -4.29 -20.61 -15.43
CA TYR A 170 -3.21 -21.54 -15.16
C TYR A 170 -1.98 -20.73 -14.73
N LEU A 171 -1.65 -20.85 -13.46
CA LEU A 171 -0.55 -20.11 -12.85
C LEU A 171 0.56 -21.08 -12.47
N GLY A 172 1.65 -21.00 -13.18
CA GLY A 172 2.88 -21.68 -12.92
C GLY A 172 4.03 -20.71 -12.71
N GLY A 173 5.25 -21.22 -12.77
CA GLY A 173 6.46 -20.42 -12.77
C GLY A 173 7.54 -20.97 -11.88
N ARG A 174 8.69 -20.28 -11.92
CA ARG A 174 9.89 -20.71 -11.21
C ARG A 174 10.29 -19.65 -10.18
N PRO A 175 10.46 -20.03 -8.91
CA PRO A 175 11.09 -19.16 -7.93
C PRO A 175 12.54 -18.90 -8.33
N LYS A 176 13.02 -17.68 -8.05
CA LYS A 176 14.44 -17.37 -8.19
C LYS A 176 15.27 -18.14 -7.16
N GLU A 177 16.56 -18.27 -7.42
CA GLU A 177 17.46 -18.97 -6.52
C GLU A 177 17.37 -18.46 -5.08
N GLY A 178 17.30 -19.38 -4.13
CA GLY A 178 17.16 -19.08 -2.71
C GLY A 178 15.75 -18.68 -2.24
N VAL A 179 14.80 -18.47 -3.15
CA VAL A 179 13.41 -18.14 -2.83
C VAL A 179 12.61 -19.44 -2.60
N LYS A 180 11.97 -19.53 -1.43
CA LYS A 180 11.18 -20.70 -1.03
C LYS A 180 9.68 -20.55 -1.30
N THR A 181 9.24 -19.37 -1.69
CA THR A 181 7.86 -19.07 -2.05
C THR A 181 7.71 -19.09 -3.56
N GLY A 182 6.64 -19.67 -4.05
CA GLY A 182 6.37 -19.79 -5.47
C GLY A 182 5.96 -18.48 -6.13
N THR A 183 5.29 -18.59 -7.27
CA THR A 183 4.71 -17.45 -7.99
C THR A 183 3.45 -16.99 -7.27
N ALA A 184 3.34 -15.68 -7.06
CA ALA A 184 2.13 -15.05 -6.56
C ALA A 184 1.61 -14.03 -7.57
N LEU A 185 0.35 -14.21 -7.98
CA LEU A 185 -0.41 -13.21 -8.72
C LEU A 185 -1.18 -12.37 -7.70
N CYS A 186 -0.98 -11.06 -7.74
CA CYS A 186 -1.37 -10.18 -6.66
C CYS A 186 -2.30 -9.08 -7.14
N LEU A 187 -3.26 -8.74 -6.30
CA LEU A 187 -4.01 -7.48 -6.33
C LEU A 187 -3.58 -6.60 -5.17
N ARG A 188 -3.50 -5.31 -5.40
CA ARG A 188 -3.23 -4.37 -4.32
C ARG A 188 -4.47 -4.21 -3.45
N ALA A 189 -4.32 -4.34 -2.15
CA ALA A 189 -5.39 -3.99 -1.22
C ALA A 189 -5.68 -2.49 -1.30
N VAL A 190 -6.96 -2.13 -1.41
CA VAL A 190 -7.46 -0.74 -1.50
C VAL A 190 -8.30 -0.35 -0.30
N SER A 191 -8.61 -1.31 0.57
CA SER A 191 -9.33 -1.15 1.83
C SER A 191 -8.67 -2.01 2.90
N PRO A 192 -8.73 -1.62 4.18
CA PRO A 192 -8.30 -2.46 5.29
C PRO A 192 -9.17 -3.71 5.44
N ASP A 193 -10.43 -3.61 5.05
CA ASP A 193 -11.40 -4.70 5.08
C ASP A 193 -11.72 -5.14 3.65
N TYR A 194 -11.44 -6.39 3.33
CA TYR A 194 -11.75 -6.99 2.04
C TYR A 194 -12.02 -8.48 2.15
N THR A 195 -12.73 -8.98 1.16
CA THR A 195 -12.92 -10.42 0.95
C THR A 195 -12.25 -10.80 -0.36
N LEU A 196 -11.45 -11.86 -0.35
CA LEU A 196 -10.85 -12.45 -1.53
C LEU A 196 -11.39 -13.87 -1.69
N GLU A 197 -11.94 -14.18 -2.86
CA GLU A 197 -12.49 -15.49 -3.19
C GLU A 197 -11.83 -16.03 -4.47
N THR A 198 -11.55 -17.32 -4.48
CA THR A 198 -11.17 -18.06 -5.69
C THR A 198 -11.61 -19.50 -5.59
N ALA A 199 -11.72 -20.16 -6.74
CA ALA A 199 -11.89 -21.59 -6.83
C ALA A 199 -10.61 -22.24 -7.37
N LEU A 200 -10.14 -23.28 -6.71
CA LEU A 200 -9.04 -24.11 -7.20
C LEU A 200 -9.63 -25.36 -7.87
N SER A 201 -9.31 -25.58 -9.13
CA SER A 201 -9.83 -26.70 -9.89
C SER A 201 -8.94 -27.93 -9.85
N ASP A 202 -7.63 -27.75 -9.67
CA ASP A 202 -6.66 -28.82 -9.76
C ASP A 202 -5.98 -29.09 -8.42
N ARG A 203 -5.86 -30.35 -8.11
CA ARG A 203 -5.12 -30.89 -6.96
C ARG A 203 -3.80 -31.43 -7.46
N ASN A 204 -2.79 -30.62 -7.50
CA ASN A 204 -1.45 -31.07 -7.86
C ASN A 204 -0.57 -31.26 -6.60
N ALA A 205 0.59 -31.84 -6.76
CA ALA A 205 1.57 -32.02 -5.69
C ALA A 205 2.16 -30.67 -5.24
N GLY A 206 2.03 -29.67 -6.06
CA GLY A 206 2.40 -28.29 -5.73
C GLY A 206 1.36 -27.66 -4.80
N TRP A 207 1.77 -26.61 -4.15
CA TRP A 207 0.92 -25.89 -3.24
C TRP A 207 0.28 -24.69 -3.93
N SER A 208 -1.04 -24.58 -3.88
CA SER A 208 -1.83 -23.54 -4.54
C SER A 208 -2.88 -22.98 -3.60
N GLY A 209 -3.11 -21.68 -3.63
CA GLY A 209 -4.10 -21.08 -2.75
C GLY A 209 -4.14 -19.55 -2.79
N LEU A 210 -4.81 -19.00 -1.79
CA LEU A 210 -4.88 -17.58 -1.53
C LEU A 210 -3.75 -17.13 -0.61
N THR A 211 -3.25 -15.92 -0.79
CA THR A 211 -2.18 -15.38 0.05
C THR A 211 -2.43 -13.93 0.41
N VAL A 212 -2.13 -13.59 1.67
CA VAL A 212 -1.81 -12.21 2.06
C VAL A 212 -0.30 -12.09 1.92
N TYR A 213 0.14 -11.34 0.93
CA TYR A 213 1.52 -11.31 0.48
C TYR A 213 2.20 -9.99 0.82
N GLY A 214 3.19 -10.01 1.70
CA GLY A 214 4.07 -8.87 1.95
C GLY A 214 5.32 -8.95 1.07
N ASP A 215 6.07 -10.03 1.21
CA ASP A 215 7.25 -10.36 0.42
C ASP A 215 7.54 -11.86 0.48
N ALA A 216 8.63 -12.33 -0.12
CA ALA A 216 9.00 -13.74 -0.15
C ALA A 216 9.27 -14.36 1.24
N ALA A 217 9.46 -13.56 2.26
CA ALA A 217 9.73 -14.00 3.63
C ALA A 217 8.58 -13.69 4.61
N ASN A 218 7.60 -12.87 4.19
CA ASN A 218 6.48 -12.44 5.01
C ASN A 218 5.17 -12.62 4.24
N LEU A 219 4.53 -13.76 4.40
CA LEU A 219 3.25 -14.08 3.76
C LEU A 219 2.46 -15.08 4.60
N LEU A 220 1.15 -14.97 4.50
CA LEU A 220 0.20 -15.93 5.02
C LEU A 220 -0.52 -16.56 3.84
N VAL A 221 -0.47 -17.86 3.74
CA VAL A 221 -1.07 -18.57 2.61
C VAL A 221 -2.02 -19.65 3.11
N TRP A 222 -3.18 -19.68 2.53
CA TRP A 222 -4.19 -20.70 2.72
C TRP A 222 -4.47 -21.40 1.40
N GLY A 223 -4.28 -22.70 1.35
CA GLY A 223 -4.42 -23.44 0.10
C GLY A 223 -4.42 -24.94 0.24
N LEU A 224 -4.28 -25.58 -0.91
CA LEU A 224 -4.26 -27.03 -1.07
C LEU A 224 -2.85 -27.51 -1.43
N GLN A 225 -2.48 -28.66 -0.91
CA GLN A 225 -1.35 -29.45 -1.38
C GLN A 225 -1.81 -30.89 -1.48
N GLY A 226 -2.02 -31.38 -2.68
CA GLY A 226 -2.73 -32.65 -2.89
C GLY A 226 -4.13 -32.58 -2.28
N ASP A 227 -4.45 -33.50 -1.37
CA ASP A 227 -5.74 -33.56 -0.68
C ASP A 227 -5.78 -32.79 0.66
N GLU A 228 -4.69 -32.16 1.04
CA GLU A 228 -4.57 -31.45 2.32
C GLU A 228 -4.89 -29.96 2.15
N VAL A 229 -5.70 -29.42 3.07
CA VAL A 229 -5.87 -27.97 3.26
C VAL A 229 -4.85 -27.49 4.28
N LEU A 230 -4.03 -26.55 3.88
CA LEU A 230 -2.93 -26.04 4.70
C LEU A 230 -3.05 -24.54 4.90
N LEU A 231 -2.74 -24.10 6.11
CA LEU A 231 -2.46 -22.69 6.41
C LEU A 231 -0.98 -22.57 6.75
N LYS A 232 -0.24 -21.77 6.02
CA LYS A 232 1.19 -21.55 6.24
C LYS A 232 1.48 -20.08 6.48
N LEU A 233 2.19 -19.79 7.56
CA LEU A 233 2.73 -18.47 7.85
C LEU A 233 4.24 -18.48 7.66
N TYR A 234 4.71 -17.57 6.83
CA TYR A 234 6.12 -17.22 6.72
C TYR A 234 6.32 -15.86 7.37
N ASN A 235 7.30 -15.75 8.27
CA ASN A 235 7.58 -14.49 8.95
C ASN A 235 9.05 -14.43 9.35
N THR A 236 9.73 -13.36 8.99
CA THR A 236 11.14 -13.12 9.31
C THR A 236 11.42 -12.98 10.80
N ARG A 237 10.44 -12.51 11.59
CA ARG A 237 10.61 -12.28 13.03
C ARG A 237 10.63 -13.57 13.85
N THR A 238 10.00 -14.62 13.36
CA THR A 238 9.85 -15.88 14.12
C THR A 238 10.81 -16.97 13.67
N ALA A 239 11.65 -16.73 12.63
CA ALA A 239 12.57 -17.69 12.02
C ALA A 239 11.97 -19.09 11.78
N GLY A 240 10.65 -19.24 11.87
CA GLY A 240 9.93 -20.50 11.82
C GLY A 240 8.72 -20.47 10.91
N LYS A 241 8.57 -21.53 10.15
CA LYS A 241 7.34 -21.87 9.44
C LYS A 241 6.36 -22.39 10.48
N ARG A 242 5.19 -21.76 10.60
CA ARG A 242 4.06 -22.38 11.30
C ARG A 242 3.10 -22.93 10.27
N CYS A 243 2.85 -24.21 10.32
CA CYS A 243 1.86 -24.87 9.49
C CYS A 243 0.71 -25.35 10.37
N TRP A 244 -0.51 -25.14 9.90
CA TRP A 244 -1.71 -25.72 10.50
C TRP A 244 -2.42 -26.51 9.39
N ALA A 245 -2.74 -27.76 9.66
CA ALA A 245 -3.54 -28.58 8.77
C ALA A 245 -4.97 -28.66 9.30
N ALA A 246 -5.95 -28.45 8.43
CA ALA A 246 -7.34 -28.77 8.74
C ALA A 246 -7.65 -30.19 8.22
N PRO A 247 -8.42 -31.01 8.95
CA PRO A 247 -8.85 -32.31 8.43
C PRO A 247 -9.73 -32.11 7.21
N GLY A 248 -9.33 -32.69 6.08
CA GLY A 248 -9.94 -32.51 4.80
C GLY A 248 -11.39 -32.98 4.72
N ARG A 249 -12.27 -32.18 4.17
CA ARG A 249 -13.43 -32.61 3.38
C ARG A 249 -13.35 -31.91 2.02
N SER A 250 -13.49 -32.72 1.00
CA SER A 250 -13.54 -32.30 -0.38
C SER A 250 -14.65 -31.28 -0.62
N GLY A 251 -14.34 -30.20 -1.30
CA GLY A 251 -15.32 -29.32 -1.92
C GLY A 251 -15.43 -27.94 -1.27
N ARG A 252 -15.15 -26.96 -2.09
CA ARG A 252 -15.32 -25.52 -1.88
C ARG A 252 -14.46 -24.92 -0.77
N ILE A 253 -13.44 -24.20 -1.17
CA ILE A 253 -12.79 -23.24 -0.29
C ILE A 253 -13.82 -22.16 -0.01
N CYS A 254 -14.40 -22.22 1.19
CA CYS A 254 -15.34 -21.23 1.67
C CYS A 254 -14.67 -19.88 1.84
N ARG A 255 -15.45 -18.83 1.66
CA ARG A 255 -15.17 -17.43 1.96
C ARG A 255 -14.22 -17.28 3.13
N SER A 256 -13.03 -16.76 2.89
CA SER A 256 -12.20 -16.23 3.95
C SER A 256 -12.45 -14.74 4.06
N THR A 257 -13.23 -14.36 5.04
CA THR A 257 -13.31 -12.96 5.46
C THR A 257 -12.05 -12.70 6.25
N CYS A 258 -11.03 -12.11 5.65
CA CYS A 258 -9.91 -11.56 6.37
C CYS A 258 -10.31 -10.20 6.93
N ALA A 259 -11.06 -10.20 8.03
CA ALA A 259 -11.14 -9.02 8.87
C ALA A 259 -9.78 -8.91 9.57
N SER A 260 -8.87 -8.10 9.04
CA SER A 260 -7.61 -7.83 9.71
C SER A 260 -7.85 -6.84 10.85
N LYS A 261 -8.27 -7.33 12.00
CA LYS A 261 -8.07 -6.59 13.25
C LYS A 261 -6.57 -6.59 13.57
N TYR A 262 -5.80 -5.85 12.82
CA TYR A 262 -4.49 -5.40 13.26
C TYR A 262 -4.67 -4.13 14.08
N GLY A 263 -5.37 -4.24 15.19
CA GLY A 263 -5.29 -3.30 16.29
C GLY A 263 -3.89 -3.37 16.89
N GLY A 264 -3.38 -2.21 17.31
CA GLY A 264 -2.04 -1.99 17.82
C GLY A 264 -1.51 -3.10 18.71
N MET A 265 -0.19 -3.23 18.76
CA MET A 265 0.51 -4.18 19.64
C MET A 265 -0.14 -4.16 21.02
N PRO A 266 -0.70 -5.28 21.51
CA PRO A 266 -1.07 -5.36 22.88
C PRO A 266 0.19 -5.24 23.75
N PRO A 267 0.09 -4.58 24.92
CA PRO A 267 1.17 -4.61 25.89
C PRO A 267 1.48 -6.07 26.23
N ARG A 268 2.74 -6.36 26.47
CA ARG A 268 3.22 -7.68 26.88
C ARG A 268 2.44 -8.12 28.14
N HIS A 269 1.48 -8.99 27.95
CA HIS A 269 0.95 -9.79 29.05
C HIS A 269 1.18 -11.26 28.74
N SER A 270 1.92 -11.88 29.62
CA SER A 270 1.98 -13.32 29.81
C SER A 270 0.55 -13.83 29.99
N GLY A 271 0.01 -14.53 29.01
CA GLY A 271 -1.34 -15.05 29.08
C GLY A 271 -1.52 -16.22 28.13
N THR A 272 -1.64 -17.37 28.67
CA THR A 272 -2.27 -18.63 28.26
C THR A 272 -2.96 -18.64 26.89
N ALA A 273 -2.65 -19.66 26.10
CA ALA A 273 -3.32 -20.04 24.87
C ALA A 273 -4.84 -20.04 24.99
N PRO A 274 -5.60 -19.68 23.94
CA PRO A 274 -7.04 -19.77 23.95
C PRO A 274 -7.50 -21.21 24.19
N THR A 275 -8.43 -21.37 25.09
CA THR A 275 -9.07 -22.65 25.44
C THR A 275 -9.87 -23.16 24.24
N ASP A 276 -9.67 -24.43 23.93
CA ASP A 276 -10.33 -25.21 22.90
C ASP A 276 -11.86 -25.12 23.00
N THR A 277 -12.49 -24.66 21.92
CA THR A 277 -13.91 -24.92 21.68
C THR A 277 -14.04 -26.30 21.03
N PRO A 278 -14.94 -27.18 21.46
CA PRO A 278 -15.03 -28.54 20.95
C PRO A 278 -15.54 -28.52 19.48
N GLY A 279 -14.68 -28.91 18.55
CA GLY A 279 -15.09 -29.11 17.16
C GLY A 279 -14.00 -28.97 16.09
N ASN A 280 -12.99 -28.16 16.29
CA ASN A 280 -11.93 -27.94 15.29
C ASN A 280 -10.57 -28.27 15.87
N LYS A 281 -10.09 -29.49 15.61
CA LYS A 281 -8.71 -29.88 15.95
C LYS A 281 -7.76 -29.47 14.83
N TRP A 282 -6.96 -28.46 15.08
CA TRP A 282 -5.81 -28.10 14.25
C TRP A 282 -4.59 -28.89 14.70
N ARG A 283 -3.84 -29.45 13.75
CA ARG A 283 -2.56 -30.11 14.04
C ARG A 283 -1.42 -29.21 13.55
N THR A 284 -0.39 -29.10 14.36
CA THR A 284 0.87 -28.46 13.96
C THR A 284 1.69 -29.46 13.14
N CYS A 285 2.15 -29.07 11.97
CA CYS A 285 3.08 -29.84 11.17
C CYS A 285 4.53 -29.65 11.68
N PRO A 286 5.40 -30.67 11.64
CA PRO A 286 6.79 -30.59 12.05
C PRO A 286 7.63 -29.62 11.21
#